data_00dd68eafabf86d33a4db1eff2f4d0ca
#
_entry.id   00dd68eafabf86d33a4db1eff2f4d0ca
#
_cell.length_a   1.000
_cell.length_b   1.000
_cell.length_c   1.000
_cell.angle_alpha   90.00
_cell.angle_beta   90.00
_cell.angle_gamma   90.00
#
_symmetry.space_group_name_H-M   'P 1'
#
loop_
_entity.id
_entity.type
_entity.pdbx_description
1 polymer ?
#
loop_
_entity_poly.entity_id
_entity_poly.type
_entity_poly.pdbx_seq_one_letter_code
_entity_poly.pdbx_strand_id
1 'polypeptide(L)'
;MKIPFFIQEFTQEMENAVLDTLRNEQFVGGESVSKFEDEFAKYIGTKYAVSVSSGNGALHLSLFALGLSDNSKIITPTNSFIASANCIRMINAKPILCDIHYEDGNIDMNSVNDSADAIIPVHIYGNPCDFDSVRIFAEEHKIPIIEDACQAHGAEYKNKKVGSISDVGCFSFYPTKNRSEEHTSELQSRAYL
;
A
#
# COMPACT_ATOMS: atom_id res chain seq x y z
N MET A 1 20.31 -27.98 -3.27
CA MET A 1 18.92 -27.55 -3.56
C MET A 1 18.96 -26.06 -3.89
N LYS A 2 18.46 -25.63 -5.05
CA LYS A 2 18.31 -24.19 -5.35
C LYS A 2 16.91 -23.80 -4.92
N ILE A 3 16.78 -22.86 -3.98
CA ILE A 3 15.50 -22.27 -3.58
C ILE A 3 15.38 -21.00 -4.40
N PRO A 4 14.41 -20.91 -5.33
CA PRO A 4 14.19 -19.68 -6.09
C PRO A 4 13.67 -18.59 -5.16
N PHE A 5 14.07 -17.35 -5.39
CA PHE A 5 13.56 -16.19 -4.65
C PHE A 5 12.09 -15.92 -4.93
N PHE A 6 11.65 -16.27 -6.13
CA PHE A 6 10.27 -16.07 -6.59
C PHE A 6 9.91 -17.18 -7.60
N ILE A 7 8.72 -17.73 -7.46
CA ILE A 7 8.10 -18.64 -8.44
C ILE A 7 6.78 -18.03 -8.84
N GLN A 8 6.62 -17.73 -10.11
CA GLN A 8 5.34 -17.32 -10.64
C GLN A 8 4.58 -18.56 -11.11
N GLU A 9 3.47 -18.84 -10.47
CA GLU A 9 2.53 -19.83 -10.96
C GLU A 9 1.62 -19.18 -12.00
N PHE A 10 1.40 -19.85 -13.10
CA PHE A 10 0.55 -19.40 -14.18
C PHE A 10 -0.44 -20.52 -14.50
N THR A 11 -1.71 -20.28 -14.20
CA THR A 11 -2.77 -21.27 -14.43
C THR A 11 -3.46 -21.05 -15.79
N GLN A 12 -4.13 -22.09 -16.30
CA GLN A 12 -4.90 -21.98 -17.53
C GLN A 12 -6.07 -20.98 -17.39
N GLU A 13 -6.61 -20.85 -16.17
CA GLU A 13 -7.67 -19.88 -15.87
C GLU A 13 -7.13 -18.44 -15.99
N MET A 14 -5.95 -18.20 -15.46
CA MET A 14 -5.24 -16.92 -15.61
C MET A 14 -5.02 -16.58 -17.09
N GLU A 15 -4.49 -17.51 -17.86
CA GLU A 15 -4.27 -17.29 -19.29
C GLU A 15 -5.57 -16.92 -20.02
N ASN A 16 -6.64 -17.67 -19.74
CA ASN A 16 -7.94 -17.45 -20.37
C ASN A 16 -8.51 -16.06 -20.00
N ALA A 17 -8.43 -15.65 -18.73
CA ALA A 17 -8.93 -14.36 -18.27
C ALA A 17 -8.15 -13.20 -18.93
N VAL A 18 -6.82 -13.28 -18.98
CA VAL A 18 -5.99 -12.28 -19.67
C VAL A 18 -6.36 -12.19 -21.14
N LEU A 19 -6.47 -13.33 -21.85
CA LEU A 19 -6.84 -13.33 -23.26
C LEU A 19 -8.26 -12.80 -23.52
N ASP A 20 -9.21 -13.14 -22.63
CA ASP A 20 -10.58 -12.64 -22.73
C ASP A 20 -10.63 -11.13 -22.60
N THR A 21 -9.98 -10.60 -21.59
CA THR A 21 -9.93 -9.16 -21.37
C THR A 21 -9.23 -8.42 -22.52
N LEU A 22 -8.09 -8.95 -23.05
CA LEU A 22 -7.40 -8.36 -24.18
C LEU A 22 -8.23 -8.32 -25.46
N ARG A 23 -9.14 -9.28 -25.62
CA ARG A 23 -9.99 -9.39 -26.83
C ARG A 23 -11.27 -8.58 -26.71
N ASN A 24 -11.84 -8.49 -25.51
CA ASN A 24 -13.22 -8.08 -25.32
C ASN A 24 -13.40 -6.78 -24.52
N GLU A 25 -12.35 -6.31 -23.81
CA GLU A 25 -12.46 -5.09 -23.02
C GLU A 25 -11.70 -3.91 -23.61
N GLN A 26 -12.02 -2.73 -23.12
CA GLN A 26 -11.27 -1.52 -23.39
C GLN A 26 -9.91 -1.56 -22.66
N PHE A 27 -8.85 -1.06 -23.31
CA PHE A 27 -7.50 -1.04 -22.70
C PHE A 27 -7.36 -0.07 -21.53
N VAL A 28 -8.28 0.84 -21.34
CA VAL A 28 -8.28 1.81 -20.25
C VAL A 28 -9.64 1.79 -19.56
N GLY A 29 -9.67 1.53 -18.26
CA GLY A 29 -10.88 1.58 -17.45
C GLY A 29 -11.93 0.53 -17.80
N GLY A 30 -11.52 -0.69 -18.20
CA GLY A 30 -12.43 -1.79 -18.54
C GLY A 30 -13.21 -2.33 -17.34
N GLU A 31 -14.15 -3.23 -17.62
CA GLU A 31 -15.00 -3.88 -16.61
C GLU A 31 -14.17 -4.65 -15.56
N SER A 32 -13.08 -5.30 -15.99
CA SER A 32 -12.16 -6.01 -15.10
C SER A 32 -11.55 -5.10 -14.04
N VAL A 33 -11.24 -3.84 -14.37
CA VAL A 33 -10.71 -2.86 -13.41
C VAL A 33 -11.75 -2.56 -12.33
N SER A 34 -12.97 -2.22 -12.74
CA SER A 34 -14.06 -1.92 -11.80
C SER A 34 -14.39 -3.11 -10.91
N LYS A 35 -14.43 -4.30 -11.49
CA LYS A 35 -14.64 -5.53 -10.73
C LYS A 35 -13.53 -5.79 -9.72
N PHE A 36 -12.28 -5.58 -10.11
CA PHE A 36 -11.14 -5.70 -9.20
C PHE A 36 -11.25 -4.70 -8.04
N GLU A 37 -11.58 -3.44 -8.31
CA GLU A 37 -11.75 -2.41 -7.28
C GLU A 37 -12.83 -2.80 -6.26
N ASP A 38 -13.98 -3.27 -6.73
CA ASP A 38 -15.09 -3.72 -5.88
C ASP A 38 -14.70 -4.94 -5.02
N GLU A 39 -14.09 -5.94 -5.64
CA GLU A 39 -13.66 -7.17 -4.96
C GLU A 39 -12.53 -6.89 -3.95
N PHE A 40 -11.58 -6.04 -4.31
CA PHE A 40 -10.48 -5.69 -3.44
C PHE A 40 -10.95 -4.84 -2.25
N ALA A 41 -11.84 -3.86 -2.47
CA ALA A 41 -12.47 -3.11 -1.39
C ALA A 41 -13.18 -4.04 -0.40
N LYS A 42 -13.96 -5.00 -0.92
CA LYS A 42 -14.64 -6.01 -0.10
C LYS A 42 -13.65 -6.92 0.64
N TYR A 43 -12.57 -7.33 -0.01
CA TYR A 43 -11.54 -8.20 0.59
C TYR A 43 -10.81 -7.50 1.74
N ILE A 44 -10.44 -6.25 1.55
CA ILE A 44 -9.73 -5.44 2.57
C ILE A 44 -10.70 -4.99 3.67
N GLY A 45 -11.98 -4.80 3.35
CA GLY A 45 -12.99 -4.30 4.28
C GLY A 45 -13.13 -2.78 4.27
N THR A 46 -12.82 -2.15 3.14
CA THR A 46 -13.01 -0.71 2.91
C THR A 46 -14.26 -0.44 2.08
N LYS A 47 -14.69 0.81 2.06
CA LYS A 47 -15.85 1.22 1.24
C LYS A 47 -15.52 1.29 -0.25
N TYR A 48 -14.30 1.68 -0.58
CA TYR A 48 -13.84 1.86 -1.95
C TYR A 48 -12.39 1.38 -2.10
N ALA A 49 -12.04 0.96 -3.29
CA ALA A 49 -10.67 0.84 -3.76
C ALA A 49 -10.56 1.55 -5.11
N VAL A 50 -9.40 2.09 -5.40
CA VAL A 50 -9.11 2.81 -6.66
C VAL A 50 -7.80 2.29 -7.22
N SER A 51 -7.84 1.83 -8.45
CA SER A 51 -6.67 1.35 -9.18
C SER A 51 -5.86 2.51 -9.73
N VAL A 52 -4.54 2.43 -9.54
CA VAL A 52 -3.58 3.40 -10.03
C VAL A 52 -2.37 2.69 -10.62
N SER A 53 -1.48 3.41 -11.28
CA SER A 53 -0.38 2.84 -12.06
C SER A 53 0.68 2.09 -11.23
N SER A 54 0.78 2.33 -9.93
CA SER A 54 1.78 1.69 -9.05
C SER A 54 1.52 1.99 -7.58
N GLY A 55 2.13 1.22 -6.66
CA GLY A 55 2.11 1.54 -5.23
C GLY A 55 2.69 2.92 -4.90
N ASN A 56 3.75 3.36 -5.61
CA ASN A 56 4.25 4.73 -5.47
C ASN A 56 3.21 5.77 -5.93
N GLY A 57 2.49 5.48 -7.01
CA GLY A 57 1.37 6.31 -7.48
C GLY A 57 0.24 6.36 -6.45
N ALA A 58 -0.08 5.23 -5.81
CA ALA A 58 -1.08 5.17 -4.74
C ALA A 58 -0.69 6.08 -3.56
N LEU A 59 0.52 5.94 -3.04
CA LEU A 59 1.05 6.79 -1.96
C LEU A 59 1.03 8.28 -2.35
N HIS A 60 1.51 8.61 -3.54
CA HIS A 60 1.55 9.98 -4.03
C HIS A 60 0.15 10.61 -4.13
N LEU A 61 -0.79 9.91 -4.75
CA LEU A 61 -2.16 10.39 -4.92
C LEU A 61 -2.92 10.48 -3.60
N SER A 62 -2.62 9.60 -2.65
CA SER A 62 -3.19 9.65 -1.29
C SER A 62 -2.77 10.92 -0.56
N LEU A 63 -1.49 11.29 -0.62
CA LEU A 63 -1.00 12.55 -0.05
C LEU A 63 -1.71 13.75 -0.66
N PHE A 64 -1.85 13.75 -1.97
CA PHE A 64 -2.53 14.84 -2.68
C PHE A 64 -4.02 14.90 -2.33
N ALA A 65 -4.71 13.76 -2.26
CA ALA A 65 -6.13 13.70 -1.91
C ALA A 65 -6.43 14.16 -0.48
N LEU A 66 -5.46 13.99 0.43
CA LEU A 66 -5.56 14.48 1.82
C LEU A 66 -5.17 15.96 1.96
N GLY A 67 -4.90 16.65 0.86
CA GLY A 67 -4.59 18.08 0.85
C GLY A 67 -3.16 18.42 1.30
N LEU A 68 -2.27 17.43 1.34
CA LEU A 68 -0.86 17.64 1.67
C LEU A 68 -0.12 18.22 0.45
N SER A 69 0.79 19.13 0.69
CA SER A 69 1.48 19.88 -0.36
C SER A 69 2.90 20.26 0.06
N ASP A 70 3.55 21.15 -0.70
CA ASP A 70 4.81 21.74 -0.35
C ASP A 70 4.75 22.37 1.06
N ASN A 71 5.85 22.22 1.81
CA ASN A 71 6.00 22.55 3.23
C ASN A 71 5.35 21.57 4.23
N SER A 72 4.49 20.66 3.82
CA SER A 72 4.01 19.58 4.70
C SER A 72 5.19 18.73 5.20
N LYS A 73 5.12 18.31 6.45
CA LYS A 73 6.07 17.40 7.08
C LYS A 73 5.40 16.05 7.25
N ILE A 74 6.01 15.01 6.74
CA ILE A 74 5.39 13.67 6.74
C ILE A 74 6.36 12.65 7.31
N ILE A 75 5.95 11.98 8.38
CA ILE A 75 6.73 10.94 9.05
C ILE A 75 6.68 9.66 8.22
N THR A 76 7.82 9.00 8.07
CA THR A 76 7.93 7.64 7.50
C THR A 76 9.18 6.95 8.05
N PRO A 77 9.20 5.61 8.22
CA PRO A 77 10.36 4.92 8.75
C PRO A 77 11.55 4.93 7.77
N THR A 78 12.75 4.83 8.31
CA THR A 78 13.99 4.71 7.52
C THR A 78 14.10 3.39 6.78
N ASN A 79 13.51 2.31 7.30
CA ASN A 79 13.48 1.00 6.66
C ASN A 79 12.23 0.83 5.82
N SER A 80 12.34 1.16 4.54
CA SER A 80 11.28 0.94 3.56
C SER A 80 11.84 0.91 2.14
N PHE A 81 10.99 0.55 1.19
CA PHE A 81 11.27 0.85 -0.20
C PHE A 81 11.22 2.37 -0.41
N ILE A 82 12.12 2.87 -1.25
CA ILE A 82 12.29 4.31 -1.46
C ILE A 82 10.99 5.06 -1.83
N ALA A 83 9.96 4.35 -2.31
CA ALA A 83 8.66 4.94 -2.68
C ALA A 83 8.00 5.67 -1.51
N SER A 84 8.11 5.16 -0.26
CA SER A 84 7.52 5.77 0.92
C SER A 84 8.07 7.17 1.20
N ALA A 85 9.35 7.42 0.90
CA ALA A 85 9.95 8.76 1.00
C ALA A 85 9.81 9.57 -0.31
N ASN A 86 9.89 8.91 -1.48
CA ASN A 86 9.78 9.60 -2.77
C ASN A 86 8.41 10.21 -3.00
N CYS A 87 7.32 9.53 -2.63
CA CYS A 87 5.98 10.09 -2.79
C CYS A 87 5.83 11.43 -2.06
N ILE A 88 6.47 11.57 -0.89
CA ILE A 88 6.53 12.82 -0.11
C ILE A 88 7.29 13.90 -0.89
N ARG A 89 8.43 13.55 -1.49
CA ARG A 89 9.21 14.49 -2.30
C ARG A 89 8.51 14.90 -3.59
N MET A 90 7.68 14.03 -4.16
CA MET A 90 6.94 14.32 -5.39
C MET A 90 5.90 15.44 -5.20
N ILE A 91 5.40 15.67 -3.99
CA ILE A 91 4.54 16.81 -3.66
C ILE A 91 5.32 18.00 -3.06
N ASN A 92 6.65 18.01 -3.17
CA ASN A 92 7.58 18.97 -2.56
C ASN A 92 7.51 19.05 -1.02
N ALA A 93 6.87 18.08 -0.37
CA ALA A 93 6.84 17.98 1.09
C ALA A 93 8.17 17.50 1.67
N LYS A 94 8.32 17.62 2.98
CA LYS A 94 9.51 17.23 3.73
C LYS A 94 9.31 15.87 4.40
N PRO A 95 10.03 14.81 4.03
CA PRO A 95 10.03 13.57 4.77
C PRO A 95 10.75 13.77 6.12
N ILE A 96 10.10 13.32 7.19
CA ILE A 96 10.68 13.18 8.52
C ILE A 96 10.94 11.70 8.72
N LEU A 97 12.20 11.32 8.64
CA LEU A 97 12.60 9.92 8.81
C LEU A 97 12.72 9.61 10.30
N CYS A 98 12.10 8.52 10.72
CA CYS A 98 12.19 8.01 12.09
C CYS A 98 12.87 6.64 12.13
N ASP A 99 13.32 6.25 13.31
CA ASP A 99 13.97 4.98 13.53
C ASP A 99 12.98 3.80 13.45
N ILE A 100 13.52 2.61 13.52
CA ILE A 100 12.77 1.35 13.45
C ILE A 100 13.12 0.46 14.64
N HIS A 101 12.21 -0.40 15.01
CA HIS A 101 12.51 -1.49 15.95
C HIS A 101 13.46 -2.50 15.31
N TYR A 102 14.50 -2.88 16.03
CA TYR A 102 15.49 -3.83 15.55
C TYR A 102 14.90 -5.22 15.29
N GLU A 103 13.91 -5.61 16.07
CA GLU A 103 13.33 -6.95 16.07
C GLU A 103 12.49 -7.23 14.81
N ASP A 104 11.78 -6.24 14.31
CA ASP A 104 10.83 -6.44 13.22
C ASP A 104 10.97 -5.47 12.04
N GLY A 105 11.81 -4.45 12.19
CA GLY A 105 12.08 -3.45 11.17
C GLY A 105 10.97 -2.43 10.93
N ASN A 106 9.90 -2.46 11.72
CA ASN A 106 8.79 -1.51 11.65
C ASN A 106 9.11 -0.19 12.37
N ILE A 107 8.30 0.81 12.14
CA ILE A 107 8.42 2.15 12.70
C ILE A 107 8.50 2.11 14.24
N ASP A 108 9.50 2.80 14.81
CA ASP A 108 9.58 3.07 16.25
C ASP A 108 9.02 4.46 16.57
N MET A 109 7.82 4.51 17.10
CA MET A 109 7.15 5.75 17.46
C MET A 109 7.84 6.51 18.60
N ASN A 110 8.68 5.84 19.42
CA ASN A 110 9.47 6.51 20.45
C ASN A 110 10.59 7.37 19.88
N SER A 111 10.99 7.13 18.63
CA SER A 111 12.01 7.93 17.94
C SER A 111 11.45 9.21 17.29
N VAL A 112 10.12 9.38 17.27
CA VAL A 112 9.46 10.53 16.66
C VAL A 112 9.46 11.70 17.62
N ASN A 113 10.23 12.73 17.29
CA ASN A 113 10.38 13.95 18.11
C ASN A 113 9.84 15.21 17.44
N ASP A 114 9.45 15.14 16.18
CA ASP A 114 9.00 16.28 15.36
C ASP A 114 7.48 16.30 15.23
N SER A 115 6.91 17.50 15.14
CA SER A 115 5.55 17.69 14.67
C SER A 115 5.46 17.39 13.18
N ALA A 116 4.35 16.77 12.77
CA ALA A 116 4.11 16.42 11.37
C ALA A 116 2.67 16.75 10.95
N ASP A 117 2.44 16.75 9.64
CA ASP A 117 1.12 16.97 9.02
C ASP A 117 0.48 15.66 8.55
N ALA A 118 1.25 14.57 8.50
CA ALA A 118 0.79 13.21 8.22
C ALA A 118 1.84 12.17 8.64
N ILE A 119 1.43 10.90 8.69
CA ILE A 119 2.31 9.77 8.93
C ILE A 119 2.06 8.65 7.92
N ILE A 120 3.14 8.07 7.39
CA ILE A 120 3.14 6.90 6.51
C ILE A 120 3.84 5.75 7.25
N PRO A 121 3.14 4.98 8.09
CA PRO A 121 3.68 3.73 8.60
C PRO A 121 3.79 2.70 7.47
N VAL A 122 4.80 1.86 7.54
CA VAL A 122 5.02 0.77 6.57
C VAL A 122 4.85 -0.56 7.28
N HIS A 123 4.07 -1.46 6.69
CA HIS A 123 3.95 -2.83 7.17
C HIS A 123 5.03 -3.67 6.47
N ILE A 124 6.26 -3.53 6.97
CA ILE A 124 7.45 -4.06 6.30
C ILE A 124 7.45 -5.60 6.32
N TYR A 125 7.88 -6.22 5.23
CA TYR A 125 7.95 -7.67 5.06
C TYR A 125 6.64 -8.43 5.26
N GLY A 126 5.49 -7.74 5.22
CA GLY A 126 4.18 -8.34 5.50
C GLY A 126 3.83 -8.39 6.99
N ASN A 127 4.67 -7.83 7.84
CA ASN A 127 4.43 -7.74 9.28
C ASN A 127 3.80 -6.40 9.65
N PRO A 128 2.57 -6.37 10.19
CA PRO A 128 1.94 -5.13 10.61
C PRO A 128 2.77 -4.41 11.69
N CYS A 129 2.93 -3.09 11.54
CA CYS A 129 3.57 -2.29 12.59
C CYS A 129 2.69 -2.22 13.84
N ASP A 130 3.23 -1.75 14.97
CA ASP A 130 2.41 -1.39 16.13
C ASP A 130 1.51 -0.20 15.81
N PHE A 131 0.35 -0.53 15.23
CA PHE A 131 -0.59 0.48 14.73
C PHE A 131 -1.27 1.26 15.85
N ASP A 132 -1.33 0.73 17.07
CA ASP A 132 -1.91 1.46 18.19
C ASP A 132 -1.05 2.67 18.57
N SER A 133 0.27 2.51 18.63
CA SER A 133 1.19 3.63 18.88
C SER A 133 1.12 4.68 17.78
N VAL A 134 1.02 4.25 16.51
CA VAL A 134 0.83 5.15 15.36
C VAL A 134 -0.49 5.93 15.49
N ARG A 135 -1.57 5.24 15.84
CA ARG A 135 -2.91 5.85 15.99
C ARG A 135 -2.94 6.86 17.13
N ILE A 136 -2.41 6.50 18.29
CA ILE A 136 -2.34 7.41 19.46
C ILE A 136 -1.63 8.71 19.05
N PHE A 137 -0.48 8.60 18.42
CA PHE A 137 0.26 9.76 17.95
C PHE A 137 -0.55 10.60 16.95
N ALA A 138 -1.17 9.97 15.98
CA ALA A 138 -1.94 10.65 14.94
C ALA A 138 -3.18 11.36 15.51
N GLU A 139 -3.88 10.74 16.46
CA GLU A 139 -5.04 11.32 17.17
C GLU A 139 -4.63 12.54 18.02
N GLU A 140 -3.53 12.44 18.78
CA GLU A 140 -3.00 13.54 19.59
C GLU A 140 -2.62 14.76 18.74
N HIS A 141 -2.04 14.53 17.55
CA HIS A 141 -1.60 15.57 16.65
C HIS A 141 -2.65 15.96 15.60
N LYS A 142 -3.78 15.22 15.53
CA LYS A 142 -4.87 15.40 14.55
C LYS A 142 -4.39 15.36 13.11
N ILE A 143 -3.55 14.39 12.80
CA ILE A 143 -2.98 14.19 11.47
C ILE A 143 -3.48 12.89 10.83
N PRO A 144 -3.59 12.82 9.50
CA PRO A 144 -3.98 11.62 8.80
C PRO A 144 -2.88 10.56 8.79
N ILE A 145 -3.33 9.29 8.67
CA ILE A 145 -2.48 8.12 8.53
C ILE A 145 -2.67 7.53 7.14
N ILE A 146 -1.59 7.30 6.41
CA ILE A 146 -1.57 6.59 5.13
C ILE A 146 -0.81 5.28 5.31
N GLU A 147 -1.49 4.15 5.32
CA GLU A 147 -0.82 2.85 5.43
C GLU A 147 -0.07 2.51 4.15
N ASP A 148 1.25 2.33 4.22
CA ASP A 148 2.00 1.66 3.17
C ASP A 148 1.94 0.15 3.41
N ALA A 149 0.91 -0.47 2.84
CA ALA A 149 0.64 -1.90 2.89
C ALA A 149 1.15 -2.65 1.64
N CYS A 150 2.08 -2.03 0.88
CA CYS A 150 2.60 -2.58 -0.38
C CYS A 150 3.30 -3.93 -0.25
N GLN A 151 3.61 -4.37 0.96
CA GLN A 151 4.22 -5.67 1.23
C GLN A 151 3.36 -6.57 2.11
N ALA A 152 2.14 -6.15 2.48
CA ALA A 152 1.35 -6.76 3.54
C ALA A 152 -0.07 -7.16 3.12
N HIS A 153 -0.22 -7.64 1.87
CA HIS A 153 -1.51 -8.12 1.36
C HIS A 153 -2.04 -9.25 2.25
N GLY A 154 -3.24 -9.06 2.78
CA GLY A 154 -3.90 -10.05 3.64
C GLY A 154 -3.42 -10.09 5.09
N ALA A 155 -2.38 -9.35 5.46
CA ALA A 155 -1.95 -9.24 6.85
C ALA A 155 -3.04 -8.58 7.72
N GLU A 156 -3.08 -8.97 8.98
CA GLU A 156 -4.10 -8.47 9.92
C GLU A 156 -3.46 -7.91 11.19
N TYR A 157 -3.97 -6.78 11.63
CA TYR A 157 -3.70 -6.20 12.92
C TYR A 157 -4.98 -6.23 13.76
N LYS A 158 -4.97 -6.98 14.87
CA LYS A 158 -6.13 -7.14 15.76
C LYS A 158 -7.42 -7.51 15.04
N ASN A 159 -7.36 -8.52 14.15
CA ASN A 159 -8.47 -9.04 13.36
C ASN A 159 -9.05 -8.04 12.32
N LYS A 160 -8.31 -7.03 11.95
CA LYS A 160 -8.62 -6.13 10.82
C LYS A 160 -7.49 -6.18 9.80
N LYS A 161 -7.84 -6.26 8.54
CA LYS A 161 -6.82 -6.22 7.49
C LYS A 161 -6.11 -4.88 7.47
N VAL A 162 -4.79 -4.91 7.35
CA VAL A 162 -4.01 -3.69 7.10
C VAL A 162 -4.47 -3.06 5.79
N GLY A 163 -4.39 -1.74 5.70
CA GLY A 163 -4.97 -0.96 4.61
C GLY A 163 -6.43 -0.58 4.82
N SER A 164 -7.08 -1.09 5.90
CA SER A 164 -8.44 -0.71 6.29
C SER A 164 -8.53 -0.06 7.67
N ILE A 165 -7.39 0.16 8.32
CA ILE A 165 -7.35 0.60 9.73
C ILE A 165 -6.94 2.07 9.90
N SER A 166 -6.76 2.78 8.79
CA SER A 166 -6.39 4.20 8.70
C SER A 166 -7.28 4.97 7.73
N ASP A 167 -6.87 6.20 7.39
CA ASP A 167 -7.59 7.04 6.43
C ASP A 167 -7.45 6.52 5.00
N VAL A 168 -6.26 6.04 4.62
CA VAL A 168 -5.98 5.49 3.30
C VAL A 168 -4.99 4.34 3.41
N GLY A 169 -5.27 3.20 2.75
CA GLY A 169 -4.35 2.09 2.58
C GLY A 169 -3.81 2.01 1.15
N CYS A 170 -2.50 1.88 1.00
CA CYS A 170 -1.82 1.78 -0.29
C CYS A 170 -1.21 0.40 -0.50
N PHE A 171 -1.47 -0.21 -1.65
CA PHE A 171 -0.99 -1.54 -2.00
C PHE A 171 -0.19 -1.51 -3.30
N SER A 172 0.63 -2.53 -3.51
CA SER A 172 1.40 -2.70 -4.73
C SER A 172 1.23 -4.11 -5.25
N PHE A 173 0.85 -4.24 -6.50
CA PHE A 173 0.71 -5.52 -7.21
C PHE A 173 1.88 -5.76 -8.17
N TYR A 174 3.04 -5.20 -7.87
CA TYR A 174 4.25 -5.49 -8.62
C TYR A 174 4.55 -7.00 -8.57
N PRO A 175 5.04 -7.65 -9.65
CA PRO A 175 5.13 -9.10 -9.76
C PRO A 175 5.86 -9.84 -8.62
N THR A 176 6.75 -9.17 -7.90
CA THR A 176 7.48 -9.77 -6.77
C THR A 176 6.82 -9.57 -5.41
N LYS A 177 5.66 -8.89 -5.36
CA LYS A 177 4.95 -8.66 -4.10
C LYS A 177 4.22 -9.92 -3.63
N ASN A 178 4.00 -10.01 -2.31
CA ASN A 178 3.20 -11.09 -1.74
C ASN A 178 1.77 -10.99 -2.25
N ARG A 179 1.50 -11.76 -3.27
CA ARG A 179 0.13 -11.99 -3.70
C ARG A 179 -0.34 -13.18 -2.90
N SER A 180 -1.23 -12.93 -1.97
CA SER A 180 -1.99 -14.03 -1.41
C SER A 180 -2.98 -14.47 -2.48
N GLU A 181 -2.70 -15.62 -3.04
CA GLU A 181 -3.65 -16.58 -3.62
C GLU A 181 -4.62 -16.12 -4.73
N GLU A 182 -4.32 -16.62 -5.88
CA GLU A 182 -5.09 -17.41 -6.80
C GLU A 182 -6.06 -16.73 -7.76
N HIS A 183 -7.01 -15.93 -7.35
CA HIS A 183 -8.09 -15.55 -8.25
C HIS A 183 -8.10 -14.09 -8.72
N THR A 184 -7.25 -13.26 -8.14
CA THR A 184 -7.22 -11.82 -8.44
C THR A 184 -5.95 -11.36 -9.15
N SER A 185 -4.98 -12.25 -9.37
CA SER A 185 -3.66 -11.86 -9.90
C SER A 185 -3.71 -11.32 -11.32
N GLU A 186 -4.67 -11.70 -12.12
CA GLU A 186 -4.80 -11.24 -13.49
C GLU A 186 -5.47 -9.88 -13.60
N LEU A 187 -6.49 -9.66 -12.81
CA LEU A 187 -7.11 -8.34 -12.66
C LEU A 187 -6.08 -7.34 -12.12
N GLN A 188 -5.23 -7.79 -11.23
CA GLN A 188 -4.16 -7.01 -10.62
C GLN A 188 -3.08 -6.58 -11.62
N SER A 189 -2.71 -7.42 -12.58
CA SER A 189 -1.71 -7.06 -13.58
C SER A 189 -2.18 -5.93 -14.51
N ARG A 190 -3.48 -5.63 -14.55
CA ARG A 190 -4.07 -4.57 -15.34
C ARG A 190 -4.27 -3.26 -14.61
N ALA A 191 -4.31 -3.27 -13.29
CA ALA A 191 -4.28 -2.04 -12.51
C ALA A 191 -2.98 -1.23 -12.71
N TYR A 192 -2.05 -1.75 -13.51
CA TYR A 192 -0.76 -1.14 -13.84
C TYR A 192 -0.67 -0.60 -15.27
N LEU A 193 -1.70 -0.71 -16.06
CA LEU A 193 -1.77 -0.14 -17.39
C LEU A 193 -2.61 1.12 -17.41
#